data_0f608fdaf5df478b85156d70e04e0eac
#
_entry.id   0f608fdaf5df478b85156d70e04e0eac
#
_cell.length_a   1.000
_cell.length_b   1.000
_cell.length_c   1.000
_cell.angle_alpha   90.00
_cell.angle_beta   90.00
_cell.angle_gamma   90.00
#
_symmetry.space_group_name_H-M   'P 1'
#
loop_
_entity.id
_entity.type
_entity.pdbx_description
1 polymer ?
#
loop_
_entity_poly.entity_id
_entity_poly.type
_entity_poly.pdbx_seq_one_letter_code
_entity_poly.pdbx_strand_id
1 'polypeptide(L)'
;MSDDTSDNSYRHRRGAERQLRVLLDGTPLLGQRSGIGRYTAALLRELATHADVDITVTAFTARGQAALRAAVPPGVEVRGGPVPARALRALWHRVGWPPTELLATGADVLHATNFVLPPAKRARGVVTVHDLAFLDRPEFLARPQRDLPDLVRRSVARAAVVCTPSSAVAQQVARQLDIPPERIVVTPLGVDPAWSSTGPPSPALRARLGLPPHYLLFVGAAQPRKGLDVLLDAHASQPDLAPLVLAGPAGWGPTLRTSSRVHTVGYLDEVDLRRVVTGAAVLALPSRDEGFGLPMLEAMAAGVPVVCSDLPALREVAGGLATLVPPGDSAALATALASVASTDCDPAGAAARQAHAARYTWQACAQATVRAYRKARS
;
A
#
# COMPACT_ATOMS: atom_id res chain seq x y z
N MET A 1 -17.70 68.91 -14.59
CA MET A 1 -18.57 67.86 -14.05
C MET A 1 -18.74 66.86 -15.18
N SER A 2 -17.89 65.91 -15.22
CA SER A 2 -17.91 64.78 -16.16
C SER A 2 -17.44 63.56 -15.42
N ASP A 3 -18.37 62.62 -15.35
CA ASP A 3 -18.23 61.31 -14.71
C ASP A 3 -17.16 60.48 -15.41
N ASP A 4 -16.24 59.98 -14.60
CA ASP A 4 -15.27 58.95 -15.00
C ASP A 4 -15.63 57.66 -14.21
N THR A 5 -16.55 56.87 -14.79
CA THR A 5 -16.94 55.54 -14.30
C THR A 5 -16.76 54.50 -15.40
N SER A 6 -15.52 54.29 -15.77
CA SER A 6 -15.20 53.11 -16.59
C SER A 6 -13.75 52.69 -16.26
N ASP A 7 -13.60 51.75 -15.39
CA ASP A 7 -12.59 50.69 -15.49
C ASP A 7 -12.54 49.83 -14.20
N ASN A 8 -13.41 48.88 -14.05
CA ASN A 8 -13.20 47.79 -13.07
C ASN A 8 -13.78 46.47 -13.51
N SER A 9 -13.79 46.16 -14.80
CA SER A 9 -14.28 44.85 -15.31
C SER A 9 -13.20 43.91 -15.85
N TYR A 10 -11.91 44.22 -15.63
CA TYR A 10 -10.81 43.42 -16.18
C TYR A 10 -10.02 42.58 -15.17
N ARG A 11 -10.50 42.33 -13.97
CA ARG A 11 -9.79 41.52 -12.97
C ARG A 11 -10.58 40.34 -12.45
N HIS A 12 -11.15 39.47 -13.24
CA HIS A 12 -11.54 38.11 -12.80
C HIS A 12 -11.83 37.19 -14.00
N ARG A 13 -10.84 36.99 -14.84
CA ARG A 13 -10.73 35.77 -15.66
C ARG A 13 -9.37 35.14 -15.47
N ARG A 14 -9.05 34.72 -14.26
CA ARG A 14 -8.17 33.54 -14.12
C ARG A 14 -8.99 32.40 -14.67
N GLY A 15 -8.63 31.93 -15.87
CA GLY A 15 -9.28 30.80 -16.48
C GLY A 15 -9.36 29.67 -15.46
N ALA A 16 -10.54 29.17 -15.17
CA ALA A 16 -10.72 27.98 -14.37
C ALA A 16 -9.93 26.88 -15.06
N GLU A 17 -8.76 26.53 -14.51
CA GLU A 17 -7.98 25.39 -15.01
C GLU A 17 -8.93 24.20 -15.03
N ARG A 18 -9.19 23.64 -16.19
CA ARG A 18 -10.07 22.50 -16.36
C ARG A 18 -9.57 21.36 -15.48
N GLN A 19 -10.43 20.84 -14.62
CA GLN A 19 -10.15 19.67 -13.78
C GLN A 19 -9.51 18.55 -14.61
N LEU A 20 -8.55 17.87 -14.03
CA LEU A 20 -7.90 16.71 -14.61
C LEU A 20 -8.84 15.51 -14.55
N ARG A 21 -9.26 15.01 -15.71
CA ARG A 21 -10.08 13.79 -15.79
C ARG A 21 -9.18 12.58 -15.67
N VAL A 22 -9.33 11.85 -14.58
CA VAL A 22 -8.52 10.68 -14.26
C VAL A 22 -9.37 9.42 -14.27
N LEU A 23 -8.93 8.42 -15.03
CA LEU A 23 -9.46 7.07 -14.96
C LEU A 23 -8.52 6.24 -14.09
N LEU A 24 -9.03 5.80 -12.93
CA LEU A 24 -8.27 4.99 -11.98
C LEU A 24 -8.65 3.51 -12.11
N ASP A 25 -7.65 2.64 -12.20
CA ASP A 25 -7.87 1.19 -12.10
C ASP A 25 -8.17 0.79 -10.65
N GLY A 26 -9.43 0.51 -10.38
CA GLY A 26 -9.96 0.06 -9.10
C GLY A 26 -9.97 -1.46 -8.93
N THR A 27 -9.34 -2.23 -9.81
CA THR A 27 -9.28 -3.70 -9.69
C THR A 27 -8.80 -4.16 -8.31
N PRO A 28 -7.82 -3.49 -7.62
CA PRO A 28 -7.40 -3.85 -6.28
C PRO A 28 -8.45 -3.65 -5.17
N LEU A 29 -9.56 -2.97 -5.46
CA LEU A 29 -10.68 -2.81 -4.52
C LEU A 29 -11.55 -4.07 -4.43
N LEU A 30 -11.39 -5.00 -5.37
CA LEU A 30 -12.19 -6.22 -5.44
C LEU A 30 -11.63 -7.31 -4.53
N GLY A 31 -12.50 -7.96 -3.78
CA GLY A 31 -12.16 -9.05 -2.87
C GLY A 31 -11.59 -8.58 -1.52
N GLN A 32 -10.75 -9.41 -0.91
CA GLN A 32 -10.09 -9.06 0.36
C GLN A 32 -9.05 -7.96 0.15
N ARG A 33 -9.19 -6.85 0.88
CA ARG A 33 -8.29 -5.71 0.76
C ARG A 33 -6.94 -6.00 1.42
N SER A 34 -5.97 -6.39 0.62
CA SER A 34 -4.55 -6.42 1.00
C SER A 34 -3.98 -4.99 1.10
N GLY A 35 -2.68 -4.85 1.37
CA GLY A 35 -2.01 -3.55 1.42
C GLY A 35 -2.27 -2.66 0.20
N ILE A 36 -2.21 -3.24 -1.02
CA ILE A 36 -2.48 -2.50 -2.27
C ILE A 36 -3.96 -2.11 -2.38
N GLY A 37 -4.88 -2.99 -1.96
CA GLY A 37 -6.31 -2.66 -1.93
C GLY A 37 -6.64 -1.53 -0.94
N ARG A 38 -5.96 -1.51 0.21
CA ARG A 38 -6.09 -0.45 1.22
C ARG A 38 -5.51 0.87 0.71
N TYR A 39 -4.33 0.84 0.09
CA TYR A 39 -3.76 1.99 -0.62
C TYR A 39 -4.73 2.55 -1.66
N THR A 40 -5.24 1.72 -2.56
CA THR A 40 -6.15 2.16 -3.62
C THR A 40 -7.43 2.77 -3.05
N ALA A 41 -8.00 2.18 -2.00
CA ALA A 41 -9.21 2.69 -1.35
C ALA A 41 -8.97 4.06 -0.66
N ALA A 42 -7.87 4.18 0.06
CA ALA A 42 -7.52 5.41 0.76
C ALA A 42 -7.16 6.54 -0.21
N LEU A 43 -6.34 6.26 -1.23
CA LEU A 43 -6.01 7.22 -2.29
C LEU A 43 -7.26 7.69 -3.02
N LEU A 44 -8.16 6.78 -3.39
CA LEU A 44 -9.41 7.12 -4.08
C LEU A 44 -10.30 8.03 -3.22
N ARG A 45 -10.39 7.79 -1.91
CA ARG A 45 -11.16 8.62 -0.99
C ARG A 45 -10.68 10.06 -0.98
N GLU A 46 -9.37 10.26 -0.93
CA GLU A 46 -8.76 11.60 -0.95
C GLU A 46 -8.90 12.27 -2.32
N LEU A 47 -8.69 11.53 -3.42
CA LEU A 47 -8.83 12.06 -4.78
C LEU A 47 -10.28 12.44 -5.11
N ALA A 48 -11.27 11.72 -4.57
CA ALA A 48 -12.69 12.00 -4.79
C ALA A 48 -13.13 13.38 -4.25
N THR A 49 -12.40 13.91 -3.28
CA THR A 49 -12.66 15.24 -2.69
C THR A 49 -11.70 16.32 -3.18
N HIS A 50 -10.75 15.96 -4.07
CA HIS A 50 -9.70 16.89 -4.52
C HIS A 50 -10.24 17.83 -5.61
N ALA A 51 -10.18 19.13 -5.38
CA ALA A 51 -10.79 20.14 -6.26
C ALA A 51 -10.30 20.12 -7.73
N ASP A 52 -9.05 19.70 -7.96
CA ASP A 52 -8.43 19.74 -9.29
C ASP A 52 -8.63 18.44 -10.10
N VAL A 53 -9.31 17.43 -9.55
CA VAL A 53 -9.42 16.10 -10.14
C VAL A 53 -10.89 15.71 -10.29
N ASP A 54 -11.25 15.32 -11.51
CA ASP A 54 -12.48 14.62 -11.82
C ASP A 54 -12.14 13.13 -11.99
N ILE A 55 -12.48 12.33 -10.96
CA ILE A 55 -12.08 10.92 -10.89
C ILE A 55 -13.19 9.98 -11.27
N THR A 56 -12.86 9.09 -12.19
CA THR A 56 -13.70 7.96 -12.60
C THR A 56 -12.93 6.66 -12.30
N VAL A 57 -13.64 5.63 -11.90
CA VAL A 57 -13.04 4.33 -11.57
C VAL A 57 -13.46 3.26 -12.56
N THR A 58 -12.53 2.40 -12.95
CA THR A 58 -12.82 1.20 -13.74
C THR A 58 -12.22 -0.03 -13.08
N ALA A 59 -12.72 -1.20 -13.40
CA ALA A 59 -12.04 -2.46 -13.12
C ALA A 59 -12.25 -3.44 -14.27
N PHE A 60 -11.18 -4.15 -14.59
CA PHE A 60 -11.19 -5.15 -15.66
C PHE A 60 -11.63 -6.50 -15.08
N THR A 61 -12.94 -6.69 -15.01
CA THR A 61 -13.56 -7.86 -14.38
C THR A 61 -14.85 -8.27 -15.11
N ALA A 62 -15.13 -9.57 -15.17
CA ALA A 62 -16.37 -10.07 -15.76
C ALA A 62 -17.58 -9.97 -14.82
N ARG A 63 -17.36 -10.06 -13.50
CA ARG A 63 -18.45 -10.17 -12.50
C ARG A 63 -18.32 -9.19 -11.32
N GLY A 64 -17.25 -8.42 -11.23
CA GLY A 64 -16.93 -7.57 -10.09
C GLY A 64 -17.54 -6.16 -10.13
N GLN A 65 -18.34 -5.79 -11.15
CA GLN A 65 -18.83 -4.42 -11.32
C GLN A 65 -19.72 -3.95 -10.16
N ALA A 66 -20.60 -4.81 -9.65
CA ALA A 66 -21.43 -4.47 -8.49
C ALA A 66 -20.60 -4.27 -7.22
N ALA A 67 -19.61 -5.15 -6.99
CA ALA A 67 -18.68 -5.03 -5.88
C ALA A 67 -17.82 -3.75 -5.99
N LEU A 68 -17.41 -3.37 -7.21
CA LEU A 68 -16.67 -2.13 -7.43
C LEU A 68 -17.53 -0.91 -7.06
N ARG A 69 -18.78 -0.85 -7.53
CA ARG A 69 -19.70 0.24 -7.17
C ARG A 69 -19.95 0.36 -5.66
N ALA A 70 -19.99 -0.78 -4.96
CA ALA A 70 -20.10 -0.79 -3.50
C ALA A 70 -18.80 -0.38 -2.77
N ALA A 71 -17.66 -0.47 -3.44
CA ALA A 71 -16.34 -0.22 -2.87
C ALA A 71 -15.84 1.23 -3.07
N VAL A 72 -16.40 1.96 -4.03
CA VAL A 72 -16.02 3.35 -4.31
C VAL A 72 -16.79 4.34 -3.43
N PRO A 73 -16.22 5.53 -3.14
CA PRO A 73 -16.91 6.58 -2.40
C PRO A 73 -18.19 7.05 -3.13
N PRO A 74 -19.22 7.54 -2.40
CA PRO A 74 -20.39 8.16 -2.99
C PRO A 74 -20.00 9.31 -3.93
N GLY A 75 -20.67 9.38 -5.09
CA GLY A 75 -20.42 10.42 -6.10
C GLY A 75 -19.31 10.08 -7.10
N VAL A 76 -18.48 9.07 -6.84
CA VAL A 76 -17.48 8.61 -7.80
C VAL A 76 -18.12 7.75 -8.88
N GLU A 77 -17.94 8.14 -10.15
CA GLU A 77 -18.46 7.39 -11.28
C GLU A 77 -17.65 6.10 -11.52
N VAL A 78 -18.37 5.00 -11.77
CA VAL A 78 -17.77 3.73 -12.20
C VAL A 78 -18.08 3.51 -13.66
N ARG A 79 -17.03 3.46 -14.49
CA ARG A 79 -17.11 3.22 -15.94
C ARG A 79 -16.56 1.86 -16.32
N GLY A 80 -17.01 1.35 -17.45
CA GLY A 80 -16.62 0.08 -18.02
C GLY A 80 -17.72 -0.97 -17.90
N GLY A 81 -17.56 -2.02 -18.67
CA GLY A 81 -18.45 -3.18 -18.75
C GLY A 81 -17.79 -4.47 -18.27
N PRO A 82 -18.53 -5.57 -18.27
CA PRO A 82 -17.98 -6.87 -17.94
C PRO A 82 -16.98 -7.30 -19.03
N VAL A 83 -15.74 -7.53 -18.61
CA VAL A 83 -14.67 -8.01 -19.49
C VAL A 83 -13.99 -9.23 -18.89
N PRO A 84 -13.61 -10.24 -19.69
CA PRO A 84 -12.89 -11.41 -19.20
C PRO A 84 -11.43 -11.02 -18.90
N ALA A 85 -11.14 -10.67 -17.66
CA ALA A 85 -9.85 -10.13 -17.22
C ALA A 85 -8.62 -10.92 -17.68
N ARG A 86 -8.70 -12.27 -17.65
CA ARG A 86 -7.59 -13.14 -18.09
C ARG A 86 -7.32 -13.02 -19.59
N ALA A 87 -8.37 -13.03 -20.41
CA ALA A 87 -8.25 -12.88 -21.86
C ALA A 87 -7.75 -11.49 -22.23
N LEU A 88 -8.28 -10.45 -21.59
CA LEU A 88 -7.86 -9.08 -21.79
C LEU A 88 -6.38 -8.87 -21.40
N ARG A 89 -5.95 -9.40 -20.26
CA ARG A 89 -4.54 -9.35 -19.83
C ARG A 89 -3.62 -10.08 -20.83
N ALA A 90 -4.01 -11.26 -21.30
CA ALA A 90 -3.25 -12.01 -22.30
C ALA A 90 -3.13 -11.23 -23.64
N LEU A 91 -4.20 -10.53 -24.04
CA LEU A 91 -4.22 -9.72 -25.25
C LEU A 91 -3.33 -8.48 -25.09
N TRP A 92 -3.40 -7.81 -23.95
CA TRP A 92 -2.51 -6.69 -23.63
C TRP A 92 -1.04 -7.10 -23.57
N HIS A 93 -0.76 -8.30 -23.07
CA HIS A 93 0.60 -8.82 -23.02
C HIS A 93 1.14 -9.12 -24.43
N ARG A 94 0.31 -9.66 -25.36
CA ARG A 94 0.76 -10.09 -26.69
C ARG A 94 0.80 -8.94 -27.70
N VAL A 95 -0.27 -8.14 -27.76
CA VAL A 95 -0.48 -7.16 -28.86
C VAL A 95 -0.77 -5.74 -28.40
N GLY A 96 -0.88 -5.49 -27.10
CA GLY A 96 -1.18 -4.15 -26.57
C GLY A 96 -2.55 -3.59 -26.98
N TRP A 97 -3.53 -4.45 -27.25
CA TRP A 97 -4.88 -4.11 -27.71
C TRP A 97 -5.93 -4.89 -26.91
N PRO A 98 -7.17 -4.40 -26.67
CA PRO A 98 -7.69 -3.08 -27.03
C PRO A 98 -7.16 -1.97 -26.11
N PRO A 99 -7.12 -0.70 -26.58
CA PRO A 99 -6.82 0.43 -25.71
C PRO A 99 -7.96 0.67 -24.73
N THR A 100 -7.62 1.16 -23.55
CA THR A 100 -8.56 1.38 -22.44
C THR A 100 -9.71 2.31 -22.82
N GLU A 101 -9.50 3.23 -23.74
CA GLU A 101 -10.52 4.16 -24.23
C GLU A 101 -11.71 3.48 -24.91
N LEU A 102 -11.56 2.24 -25.37
CA LEU A 102 -12.69 1.45 -25.88
C LEU A 102 -13.57 0.88 -24.77
N LEU A 103 -13.04 0.84 -23.54
CA LEU A 103 -13.74 0.31 -22.36
C LEU A 103 -14.22 1.44 -21.45
N ALA A 104 -13.47 2.54 -21.39
CA ALA A 104 -13.80 3.72 -20.60
C ALA A 104 -13.18 4.98 -21.26
N THR A 105 -14.03 5.87 -21.77
CA THR A 105 -13.61 7.05 -22.55
C THR A 105 -13.47 8.29 -21.68
N GLY A 106 -12.75 9.30 -22.21
CA GLY A 106 -12.80 10.68 -21.72
C GLY A 106 -11.76 11.07 -20.69
N ALA A 107 -10.80 10.20 -20.35
CA ALA A 107 -9.74 10.52 -19.40
C ALA A 107 -8.56 11.26 -20.06
N ASP A 108 -7.96 12.18 -19.30
CA ASP A 108 -6.68 12.82 -19.64
C ASP A 108 -5.51 11.97 -19.11
N VAL A 109 -5.73 11.28 -17.96
CA VAL A 109 -4.76 10.39 -17.31
C VAL A 109 -5.41 9.04 -17.02
N LEU A 110 -4.69 7.95 -17.26
CA LEU A 110 -5.00 6.59 -16.82
C LEU A 110 -4.04 6.21 -15.71
N HIS A 111 -4.54 5.99 -14.48
CA HIS A 111 -3.72 5.56 -13.36
C HIS A 111 -3.95 4.09 -13.03
N ALA A 112 -2.93 3.27 -13.25
CA ALA A 112 -2.87 1.89 -12.78
C ALA A 112 -2.26 1.86 -11.38
N THR A 113 -3.06 1.54 -10.38
CA THR A 113 -2.66 1.55 -8.97
C THR A 113 -1.86 0.32 -8.53
N ASN A 114 -1.68 -0.66 -9.44
CA ASN A 114 -1.07 -1.96 -9.12
C ASN A 114 -0.24 -2.52 -10.28
N PHE A 115 1.00 -2.08 -10.42
CA PHE A 115 2.05 -2.58 -11.31
C PHE A 115 1.76 -2.56 -12.83
N VAL A 116 0.56 -2.95 -13.25
CA VAL A 116 0.26 -3.20 -14.67
C VAL A 116 -0.58 -2.09 -15.26
N LEU A 117 0.03 -1.29 -16.14
CA LEU A 117 -0.64 -0.23 -16.87
C LEU A 117 -1.32 -0.81 -18.12
N PRO A 118 -2.64 -0.72 -18.25
CA PRO A 118 -3.33 -1.05 -19.50
C PRO A 118 -2.87 -0.17 -20.66
N PRO A 119 -2.94 -0.66 -21.91
CA PRO A 119 -2.65 0.19 -23.07
C PRO A 119 -3.68 1.33 -23.19
N ALA A 120 -3.21 2.52 -23.48
CA ALA A 120 -4.02 3.69 -23.80
C ALA A 120 -3.43 4.40 -25.03
N LYS A 121 -4.27 5.04 -25.83
CA LYS A 121 -3.84 5.81 -27.03
C LYS A 121 -3.84 7.30 -26.79
N ARG A 122 -4.73 7.82 -25.97
CA ARG A 122 -4.94 9.25 -25.72
C ARG A 122 -4.60 9.64 -24.28
N ALA A 123 -5.07 8.86 -23.32
CA ALA A 123 -4.78 9.10 -21.90
C ALA A 123 -3.30 8.89 -21.60
N ARG A 124 -2.71 9.81 -20.83
CA ARG A 124 -1.33 9.66 -20.33
C ARG A 124 -1.28 8.62 -19.21
N GLY A 125 -0.42 7.64 -19.35
CA GLY A 125 -0.31 6.55 -18.38
C GLY A 125 0.46 6.97 -17.13
N VAL A 126 -0.12 6.69 -15.96
CA VAL A 126 0.57 6.71 -14.66
C VAL A 126 0.47 5.33 -14.07
N VAL A 127 1.55 4.80 -13.52
CA VAL A 127 1.57 3.47 -12.88
C VAL A 127 2.21 3.55 -11.50
N THR A 128 1.60 2.90 -10.51
CA THR A 128 2.22 2.74 -9.19
C THR A 128 2.94 1.40 -9.12
N VAL A 129 4.24 1.45 -8.79
CA VAL A 129 5.11 0.31 -8.53
C VAL A 129 5.38 0.26 -7.04
N HIS A 130 4.87 -0.78 -6.36
CA HIS A 130 4.94 -0.88 -4.91
C HIS A 130 6.25 -1.49 -4.40
N ASP A 131 6.80 -2.47 -5.11
CA ASP A 131 8.10 -3.10 -4.89
C ASP A 131 8.58 -3.75 -6.20
N LEU A 132 9.80 -4.23 -6.23
CA LEU A 132 10.38 -4.96 -7.37
C LEU A 132 11.02 -6.28 -6.95
N ALA A 133 10.69 -6.78 -5.75
CA ALA A 133 11.25 -8.01 -5.18
C ALA A 133 11.22 -9.20 -6.15
N PHE A 134 10.17 -9.30 -6.95
CA PHE A 134 9.95 -10.38 -7.89
C PHE A 134 10.88 -10.34 -9.13
N LEU A 135 11.57 -9.23 -9.39
CA LEU A 135 12.55 -9.15 -10.48
C LEU A 135 13.84 -9.91 -10.11
N ASP A 136 14.27 -9.77 -8.88
CA ASP A 136 15.48 -10.41 -8.37
C ASP A 136 15.21 -11.80 -7.80
N ARG A 137 13.98 -12.05 -7.34
CA ARG A 137 13.55 -13.28 -6.67
C ARG A 137 12.23 -13.80 -7.23
N PRO A 138 12.28 -14.53 -8.35
CA PRO A 138 11.06 -15.09 -8.99
C PRO A 138 10.24 -16.02 -8.08
N GLU A 139 10.88 -16.61 -7.07
CA GLU A 139 10.21 -17.43 -6.04
C GLU A 139 9.23 -16.65 -5.17
N PHE A 140 9.27 -15.32 -5.18
CA PHE A 140 8.30 -14.47 -4.50
C PHE A 140 6.99 -14.31 -5.28
N LEU A 141 6.93 -14.81 -6.52
CA LEU A 141 5.70 -14.83 -7.32
C LEU A 141 4.91 -16.11 -7.11
N ALA A 142 3.61 -15.96 -6.94
CA ALA A 142 2.70 -17.10 -7.10
C ALA A 142 2.70 -17.58 -8.56
N ARG A 143 2.52 -18.89 -8.77
CA ARG A 143 2.55 -19.49 -10.12
C ARG A 143 1.73 -18.77 -11.20
N PRO A 144 0.51 -18.23 -10.89
CA PRO A 144 -0.29 -17.51 -11.90
C PRO A 144 0.28 -16.13 -12.28
N GLN A 145 1.33 -15.65 -11.61
CA GLN A 145 1.90 -14.31 -11.79
C GLN A 145 3.27 -14.30 -12.47
N ARG A 146 3.69 -15.41 -13.08
CA ARG A 146 5.02 -15.52 -13.70
C ARG A 146 5.28 -14.54 -14.85
N ASP A 147 4.22 -14.01 -15.46
CA ASP A 147 4.27 -12.99 -16.50
C ASP A 147 4.40 -11.54 -15.93
N LEU A 148 4.32 -11.38 -14.60
CA LEU A 148 4.34 -10.05 -13.97
C LEU A 148 5.62 -9.25 -14.26
N PRO A 149 6.84 -9.81 -14.23
CA PRO A 149 8.05 -9.07 -14.55
C PRO A 149 8.00 -8.39 -15.93
N ASP A 150 7.56 -9.11 -16.96
CA ASP A 150 7.46 -8.57 -18.33
C ASP A 150 6.34 -7.52 -18.46
N LEU A 151 5.21 -7.77 -17.80
CA LEU A 151 4.12 -6.80 -17.75
C LEU A 151 4.53 -5.50 -17.07
N VAL A 152 5.30 -5.58 -15.99
CA VAL A 152 5.80 -4.39 -15.27
C VAL A 152 6.80 -3.63 -16.12
N ARG A 153 7.79 -4.30 -16.73
CA ARG A 153 8.75 -3.64 -17.65
C ARG A 153 8.03 -2.88 -18.75
N ARG A 154 7.06 -3.52 -19.41
CA ARG A 154 6.25 -2.88 -20.48
C ARG A 154 5.39 -1.74 -19.96
N SER A 155 4.83 -1.88 -18.76
CA SER A 155 3.97 -0.86 -18.15
C SER A 155 4.77 0.39 -17.81
N VAL A 156 5.92 0.22 -17.18
CA VAL A 156 6.80 1.32 -16.78
C VAL A 156 7.43 2.00 -18.01
N ALA A 157 7.82 1.23 -19.05
CA ALA A 157 8.36 1.78 -20.29
C ALA A 157 7.39 2.75 -20.98
N ARG A 158 6.09 2.41 -21.03
CA ARG A 158 5.06 3.25 -21.68
C ARG A 158 4.39 4.29 -20.77
N ALA A 159 4.56 4.21 -19.44
CA ALA A 159 4.03 5.18 -18.53
C ALA A 159 4.68 6.56 -18.72
N ALA A 160 3.91 7.62 -18.72
CA ALA A 160 4.46 8.99 -18.69
C ALA A 160 5.13 9.26 -17.33
N VAL A 161 4.53 8.75 -16.22
CA VAL A 161 5.05 8.89 -14.87
C VAL A 161 4.90 7.56 -14.13
N VAL A 162 5.90 7.22 -13.32
CA VAL A 162 5.89 6.10 -12.38
C VAL A 162 5.80 6.64 -10.95
N CYS A 163 4.78 6.22 -10.21
CA CYS A 163 4.64 6.49 -8.79
C CYS A 163 5.27 5.37 -7.96
N THR A 164 5.97 5.72 -6.89
CA THR A 164 6.59 4.76 -5.97
C THR A 164 6.31 5.15 -4.52
N PRO A 165 6.15 4.19 -3.59
CA PRO A 165 5.79 4.50 -2.21
C PRO A 165 6.95 5.04 -1.37
N SER A 166 8.19 4.87 -1.82
CA SER A 166 9.39 5.32 -1.11
C SER A 166 10.49 5.72 -2.09
N SER A 167 11.47 6.49 -1.61
CA SER A 167 12.68 6.83 -2.35
C SER A 167 13.52 5.59 -2.66
N ALA A 168 13.50 4.61 -1.76
CA ALA A 168 14.17 3.33 -1.98
C ALA A 168 13.62 2.59 -3.21
N VAL A 169 12.29 2.50 -3.35
CA VAL A 169 11.66 1.90 -4.55
C VAL A 169 11.90 2.76 -5.79
N ALA A 170 11.89 4.10 -5.66
CA ALA A 170 12.21 4.98 -6.78
C ALA A 170 13.61 4.69 -7.35
N GLN A 171 14.60 4.51 -6.49
CA GLN A 171 15.96 4.15 -6.89
C GLN A 171 16.03 2.75 -7.52
N GLN A 172 15.26 1.78 -7.01
CA GLN A 172 15.17 0.45 -7.62
C GLN A 172 14.55 0.52 -9.03
N VAL A 173 13.45 1.25 -9.19
CA VAL A 173 12.80 1.47 -10.51
C VAL A 173 13.78 2.11 -11.49
N ALA A 174 14.48 3.17 -11.08
CA ALA A 174 15.45 3.85 -11.94
C ALA A 174 16.56 2.89 -12.40
N ARG A 175 17.12 2.10 -11.48
CA ARG A 175 18.25 1.21 -11.77
C ARG A 175 17.85 -0.07 -12.52
N GLN A 176 16.80 -0.76 -12.07
CA GLN A 176 16.45 -2.11 -12.59
C GLN A 176 15.60 -2.06 -13.86
N LEU A 177 14.89 -0.94 -14.09
CA LEU A 177 14.00 -0.76 -15.24
C LEU A 177 14.49 0.33 -16.20
N ASP A 178 15.66 0.91 -15.95
CA ASP A 178 16.29 1.98 -16.75
C ASP A 178 15.34 3.17 -17.01
N ILE A 179 14.69 3.62 -15.94
CA ILE A 179 13.74 4.74 -16.01
C ILE A 179 14.39 6.02 -15.50
N PRO A 180 14.38 7.09 -16.31
CA PRO A 180 14.92 8.38 -15.90
C PRO A 180 14.26 8.89 -14.62
N PRO A 181 15.04 9.36 -13.62
CA PRO A 181 14.50 9.81 -12.32
C PRO A 181 13.42 10.88 -12.43
N GLU A 182 13.48 11.71 -13.46
CA GLU A 182 12.47 12.74 -13.74
C GLU A 182 11.10 12.14 -14.11
N ARG A 183 11.01 10.89 -14.54
CA ARG A 183 9.73 10.20 -14.75
C ARG A 183 9.20 9.52 -13.49
N ILE A 184 9.93 9.57 -12.40
CA ILE A 184 9.52 8.93 -11.15
C ILE A 184 9.03 9.99 -10.16
N VAL A 185 7.94 9.70 -9.48
CA VAL A 185 7.39 10.54 -8.41
C VAL A 185 7.17 9.69 -7.17
N VAL A 186 7.82 10.07 -6.07
CA VAL A 186 7.59 9.40 -4.79
C VAL A 186 6.26 9.88 -4.21
N THR A 187 5.39 8.93 -3.92
CA THR A 187 4.04 9.11 -3.36
C THR A 187 3.92 8.28 -2.08
N PRO A 188 4.50 8.73 -0.94
CA PRO A 188 4.49 7.98 0.30
C PRO A 188 3.07 7.62 0.73
N LEU A 189 2.90 6.39 1.23
CA LEU A 189 1.60 5.95 1.73
C LEU A 189 1.26 6.70 3.02
N GLY A 190 -0.03 6.77 3.34
CA GLY A 190 -0.53 7.37 4.57
C GLY A 190 -0.97 6.32 5.60
N VAL A 191 -1.21 6.79 6.80
CA VAL A 191 -1.88 6.05 7.86
C VAL A 191 -3.14 6.81 8.29
N ASP A 192 -4.22 6.07 8.58
CA ASP A 192 -5.47 6.67 9.05
C ASP A 192 -5.30 7.15 10.50
N PRO A 193 -5.71 8.39 10.86
CA PRO A 193 -5.64 8.88 12.23
C PRO A 193 -6.34 7.99 13.27
N ALA A 194 -7.31 7.20 12.86
CA ALA A 194 -7.97 6.24 13.74
C ALA A 194 -7.03 5.20 14.37
N TRP A 195 -5.84 4.98 13.82
CA TRP A 195 -4.83 4.11 14.44
C TRP A 195 -4.31 4.64 15.77
N SER A 196 -4.16 5.95 15.92
CA SER A 196 -3.67 6.57 17.16
C SER A 196 -4.75 6.70 18.25
N SER A 197 -6.03 6.64 17.86
CA SER A 197 -7.15 6.77 18.78
C SER A 197 -7.83 5.44 19.14
N THR A 198 -7.39 4.33 18.55
CA THR A 198 -7.96 3.01 18.80
C THR A 198 -7.36 2.40 20.07
N GLY A 199 -8.21 1.97 21.00
CA GLY A 199 -7.79 1.22 22.20
C GLY A 199 -7.48 -0.26 21.91
N PRO A 200 -6.90 -0.97 22.90
CA PRO A 200 -6.58 -2.40 22.79
C PRO A 200 -7.83 -3.27 22.63
N PRO A 201 -7.67 -4.56 22.27
CA PRO A 201 -8.82 -5.45 22.08
C PRO A 201 -9.63 -5.62 23.36
N SER A 202 -10.96 -5.51 23.22
CA SER A 202 -11.89 -5.76 24.33
C SER A 202 -11.84 -7.23 24.80
N PRO A 203 -12.28 -7.54 26.02
CA PRO A 203 -12.37 -8.94 26.51
C PRO A 203 -13.14 -9.86 25.54
N ALA A 204 -14.23 -9.37 24.96
CA ALA A 204 -15.01 -10.11 23.97
C ALA A 204 -14.23 -10.40 22.68
N LEU A 205 -13.46 -9.43 22.17
CA LEU A 205 -12.61 -9.60 20.99
C LEU A 205 -11.46 -10.56 21.29
N ARG A 206 -10.84 -10.45 22.48
CA ARG A 206 -9.79 -11.38 22.92
C ARG A 206 -10.30 -12.82 22.98
N ALA A 207 -11.47 -13.06 23.60
CA ALA A 207 -12.09 -14.37 23.68
C ALA A 207 -12.43 -14.93 22.30
N ARG A 208 -13.02 -14.11 21.41
CA ARG A 208 -13.40 -14.50 20.05
C ARG A 208 -12.19 -14.94 19.20
N LEU A 209 -11.07 -14.24 19.33
CA LEU A 209 -9.85 -14.50 18.55
C LEU A 209 -8.84 -15.42 19.27
N GLY A 210 -9.09 -15.81 20.51
CA GLY A 210 -8.14 -16.58 21.32
C GLY A 210 -6.83 -15.85 21.58
N LEU A 211 -6.88 -14.51 21.76
CA LEU A 211 -5.68 -13.69 21.94
C LEU A 211 -5.09 -13.88 23.35
N PRO A 212 -3.78 -14.17 23.45
CA PRO A 212 -3.09 -14.15 24.74
C PRO A 212 -3.14 -12.76 25.39
N PRO A 213 -2.96 -12.65 26.73
CA PRO A 213 -2.88 -11.35 27.43
C PRO A 213 -1.78 -10.43 26.89
N HIS A 214 -0.59 -11.01 26.64
CA HIS A 214 0.58 -10.36 26.03
C HIS A 214 0.99 -11.18 24.81
N TYR A 215 1.31 -10.52 23.71
CA TYR A 215 1.69 -11.21 22.48
C TYR A 215 2.59 -10.35 21.58
N LEU A 216 3.45 -11.04 20.86
CA LEU A 216 4.11 -10.51 19.66
C LEU A 216 3.14 -10.62 18.49
N LEU A 217 3.21 -9.69 17.54
CA LEU A 217 2.30 -9.66 16.42
C LEU A 217 3.05 -9.64 15.09
N PHE A 218 2.58 -10.47 14.16
CA PHE A 218 2.89 -10.38 12.74
C PHE A 218 1.62 -10.04 11.97
N VAL A 219 1.71 -9.06 11.05
CA VAL A 219 0.60 -8.66 10.17
C VAL A 219 1.01 -8.85 8.72
N GLY A 220 0.34 -9.75 8.01
CA GLY A 220 0.57 -10.00 6.59
C GLY A 220 0.11 -11.38 6.13
N ALA A 221 0.06 -11.57 4.80
CA ALA A 221 -0.15 -12.90 4.24
C ALA A 221 1.11 -13.76 4.40
N ALA A 222 0.95 -15.07 4.60
CA ALA A 222 2.06 -16.02 4.68
C ALA A 222 2.70 -16.23 3.30
N GLN A 223 3.50 -15.26 2.89
CA GLN A 223 4.26 -15.26 1.62
C GLN A 223 5.76 -15.37 1.91
N PRO A 224 6.56 -16.02 1.04
CA PRO A 224 8.01 -16.17 1.24
C PRO A 224 8.72 -14.83 1.47
N ARG A 225 8.29 -13.78 0.79
CA ARG A 225 8.80 -12.41 0.90
C ARG A 225 8.67 -11.82 2.31
N LYS A 226 7.64 -12.24 3.06
CA LYS A 226 7.35 -11.69 4.39
C LYS A 226 8.19 -12.29 5.52
N GLY A 227 9.02 -13.31 5.21
CA GLY A 227 9.99 -13.87 6.16
C GLY A 227 9.37 -14.51 7.41
N LEU A 228 8.14 -15.03 7.29
CA LEU A 228 7.45 -15.63 8.43
C LEU A 228 8.17 -16.87 8.97
N ASP A 229 8.87 -17.60 8.13
CA ASP A 229 9.77 -18.70 8.53
C ASP A 229 10.88 -18.22 9.48
N VAL A 230 11.53 -17.09 9.16
CA VAL A 230 12.55 -16.47 10.02
C VAL A 230 11.98 -16.10 11.39
N LEU A 231 10.75 -15.56 11.43
CA LEU A 231 10.08 -15.22 12.68
C LEU A 231 9.72 -16.46 13.51
N LEU A 232 9.25 -17.50 12.85
CA LEU A 232 8.90 -18.75 13.55
C LEU A 232 10.14 -19.43 14.15
N ASP A 233 11.27 -19.42 13.41
CA ASP A 233 12.54 -19.94 13.91
C ASP A 233 13.07 -19.08 15.08
N ALA A 234 13.01 -17.76 14.97
CA ALA A 234 13.36 -16.83 16.04
C ALA A 234 12.52 -17.05 17.30
N HIS A 235 11.19 -17.17 17.14
CA HIS A 235 10.28 -17.40 18.26
C HIS A 235 10.47 -18.76 18.91
N ALA A 236 10.76 -19.81 18.13
CA ALA A 236 11.01 -21.15 18.63
C ALA A 236 12.33 -21.25 19.43
N SER A 237 13.34 -20.45 19.05
CA SER A 237 14.64 -20.43 19.72
C SER A 237 14.63 -19.76 21.11
N GLN A 238 13.57 -19.03 21.45
CA GLN A 238 13.45 -18.26 22.70
C GLN A 238 12.14 -18.65 23.43
N PRO A 239 12.19 -19.63 24.34
CA PRO A 239 11.00 -20.11 25.08
C PRO A 239 10.31 -19.02 25.92
N ASP A 240 11.06 -18.02 26.35
CA ASP A 240 10.56 -16.95 27.24
C ASP A 240 9.86 -15.79 26.47
N LEU A 241 9.94 -15.76 25.14
CA LEU A 241 9.19 -14.77 24.36
C LEU A 241 7.70 -14.96 24.57
N ALA A 242 6.95 -13.86 24.57
CA ALA A 242 5.48 -13.89 24.57
C ALA A 242 4.94 -14.70 23.38
N PRO A 243 3.74 -15.28 23.49
CA PRO A 243 3.09 -15.95 22.37
C PRO A 243 3.03 -15.09 21.12
N LEU A 244 3.15 -15.73 19.96
CA LEU A 244 3.11 -15.05 18.66
C LEU A 244 1.71 -15.13 18.05
N VAL A 245 1.16 -13.98 17.69
CA VAL A 245 -0.12 -13.86 16.95
C VAL A 245 0.15 -13.55 15.50
N LEU A 246 -0.43 -14.33 14.59
CA LEU A 246 -0.34 -14.16 13.15
C LEU A 246 -1.69 -13.65 12.63
N ALA A 247 -1.72 -12.40 12.13
CA ALA A 247 -2.89 -11.76 11.54
C ALA A 247 -2.70 -11.58 10.02
N GLY A 248 -3.59 -12.17 9.26
CA GLY A 248 -3.59 -12.05 7.79
C GLY A 248 -4.10 -13.31 7.09
N PRO A 249 -4.34 -13.23 5.78
CA PRO A 249 -4.81 -14.38 5.02
C PRO A 249 -3.72 -15.44 4.88
N ALA A 250 -4.13 -16.67 4.68
CA ALA A 250 -3.24 -17.72 4.22
C ALA A 250 -2.55 -17.30 2.92
N GLY A 251 -1.23 -17.51 2.86
CA GLY A 251 -0.43 -17.23 1.67
C GLY A 251 -0.16 -18.48 0.85
N TRP A 252 0.84 -18.40 -0.02
CA TRP A 252 1.35 -19.54 -0.79
C TRP A 252 2.75 -19.99 -0.32
N GLY A 253 3.16 -19.55 0.85
CA GLY A 253 4.43 -19.91 1.48
C GLY A 253 4.48 -21.37 1.93
N PRO A 254 5.62 -21.79 2.50
CA PRO A 254 5.73 -23.11 3.09
C PRO A 254 4.70 -23.32 4.20
N THR A 255 4.31 -24.58 4.43
CA THR A 255 3.43 -24.95 5.53
C THR A 255 4.04 -24.44 6.84
N LEU A 256 3.29 -23.62 7.57
CA LEU A 256 3.75 -23.05 8.82
C LEU A 256 3.91 -24.15 9.87
N ARG A 257 5.07 -24.23 10.50
CA ARG A 257 5.25 -25.00 11.72
C ARG A 257 4.60 -24.23 12.86
N THR A 258 3.39 -24.64 13.23
CA THR A 258 2.67 -24.06 14.36
C THR A 258 3.00 -24.83 15.64
N SER A 259 3.20 -24.10 16.72
CA SER A 259 3.29 -24.64 18.09
C SER A 259 2.10 -24.13 18.90
N SER A 260 1.90 -24.64 20.11
CA SER A 260 0.88 -24.13 21.02
C SER A 260 1.06 -22.65 21.40
N ARG A 261 2.23 -22.07 21.12
CA ARG A 261 2.57 -20.65 21.37
C ARG A 261 2.37 -19.75 20.14
N VAL A 262 1.89 -20.32 19.01
CA VAL A 262 1.63 -19.55 17.77
C VAL A 262 0.13 -19.58 17.48
N HIS A 263 -0.50 -18.42 17.54
CA HIS A 263 -1.94 -18.24 17.37
C HIS A 263 -2.23 -17.59 16.01
N THR A 264 -2.99 -18.27 15.17
CA THR A 264 -3.40 -17.74 13.86
C THR A 264 -4.83 -17.21 13.95
N VAL A 265 -5.01 -15.90 13.74
CA VAL A 265 -6.34 -15.27 13.80
C VAL A 265 -6.96 -15.03 12.43
N GLY A 266 -6.24 -15.34 11.34
CA GLY A 266 -6.72 -15.17 9.98
C GLY A 266 -6.81 -13.71 9.54
N TYR A 267 -7.58 -13.47 8.49
CA TYR A 267 -7.84 -12.12 8.00
C TYR A 267 -8.78 -11.38 8.95
N LEU A 268 -8.40 -10.19 9.36
CA LEU A 268 -9.20 -9.30 10.18
C LEU A 268 -9.69 -8.12 9.34
N ASP A 269 -10.90 -7.64 9.62
CA ASP A 269 -11.32 -6.33 9.13
C ASP A 269 -10.48 -5.20 9.77
N GLU A 270 -10.60 -4.00 9.26
CA GLU A 270 -9.73 -2.90 9.66
C GLU A 270 -9.95 -2.49 11.13
N VAL A 271 -11.18 -2.60 11.64
CA VAL A 271 -11.50 -2.21 13.03
C VAL A 271 -10.87 -3.19 14.01
N ASP A 272 -11.03 -4.48 13.78
CA ASP A 272 -10.44 -5.52 14.62
C ASP A 272 -8.92 -5.55 14.50
N LEU A 273 -8.38 -5.33 13.27
CA LEU A 273 -6.94 -5.27 13.07
C LEU A 273 -6.30 -4.14 13.88
N ARG A 274 -6.89 -2.93 13.87
CA ARG A 274 -6.39 -1.81 14.68
C ARG A 274 -6.30 -2.18 16.15
N ARG A 275 -7.35 -2.77 16.71
CA ARG A 275 -7.39 -3.20 18.11
C ARG A 275 -6.34 -4.26 18.42
N VAL A 276 -6.20 -5.25 17.53
CA VAL A 276 -5.20 -6.31 17.70
C VAL A 276 -3.78 -5.73 17.63
N VAL A 277 -3.50 -4.79 16.72
CA VAL A 277 -2.21 -4.11 16.67
C VAL A 277 -1.97 -3.30 17.95
N THR A 278 -2.93 -2.48 18.38
CA THR A 278 -2.78 -1.65 19.60
C THR A 278 -2.56 -2.46 20.86
N GLY A 279 -3.04 -3.71 20.92
CA GLY A 279 -2.83 -4.62 22.05
C GLY A 279 -1.55 -5.44 22.00
N ALA A 280 -0.75 -5.32 20.94
CA ALA A 280 0.48 -6.07 20.80
C ALA A 280 1.63 -5.46 21.63
N ALA A 281 2.48 -6.29 22.20
CA ALA A 281 3.72 -5.86 22.85
C ALA A 281 4.74 -5.34 21.83
N VAL A 282 4.86 -6.02 20.69
CA VAL A 282 5.79 -5.68 19.60
C VAL A 282 5.18 -6.15 18.27
N LEU A 283 5.29 -5.32 17.23
CA LEU A 283 5.10 -5.78 15.85
C LEU A 283 6.41 -6.29 15.27
N ALA A 284 6.41 -7.53 14.77
CA ALA A 284 7.54 -8.12 14.03
C ALA A 284 7.30 -8.03 12.52
N LEU A 285 8.25 -7.46 11.76
CA LEU A 285 8.19 -7.35 10.30
C LEU A 285 9.51 -7.87 9.68
N PRO A 286 9.74 -9.20 9.67
CA PRO A 286 10.99 -9.82 9.26
C PRO A 286 11.10 -10.01 7.75
N SER A 287 10.53 -9.10 6.99
CA SER A 287 10.42 -9.20 5.54
C SER A 287 11.79 -9.30 4.87
N ARG A 288 11.89 -10.07 3.78
CA ARG A 288 13.06 -10.15 2.91
C ARG A 288 13.09 -9.04 1.87
N ASP A 289 11.94 -8.43 1.62
CA ASP A 289 11.78 -7.26 0.76
C ASP A 289 10.49 -6.52 1.10
N GLU A 290 10.54 -5.19 1.04
CA GLU A 290 9.42 -4.28 1.26
C GLU A 290 9.59 -3.00 0.44
N GLY A 291 8.46 -2.49 -0.05
CA GLY A 291 8.47 -1.19 -0.72
C GLY A 291 8.14 -0.01 0.20
N PHE A 292 7.50 -0.26 1.36
CA PHE A 292 7.11 0.80 2.30
C PHE A 292 6.98 0.32 3.75
N GLY A 293 6.29 -0.79 3.99
CA GLY A 293 6.06 -1.29 5.35
C GLY A 293 4.82 -0.69 6.02
N LEU A 294 3.68 -0.66 5.33
CA LEU A 294 2.43 -0.12 5.88
C LEU A 294 2.09 -0.70 7.27
N PRO A 295 2.24 -2.02 7.58
CA PRO A 295 1.99 -2.54 8.93
C PRO A 295 2.91 -1.94 9.99
N MET A 296 4.16 -1.62 9.65
CA MET A 296 5.08 -0.91 10.56
C MET A 296 4.56 0.48 10.89
N LEU A 297 4.19 1.26 9.86
CA LEU A 297 3.66 2.61 10.05
C LEU A 297 2.36 2.61 10.87
N GLU A 298 1.50 1.62 10.67
CA GLU A 298 0.26 1.42 11.42
C GLU A 298 0.52 1.10 12.89
N ALA A 299 1.49 0.22 13.17
CA ALA A 299 1.93 -0.07 14.54
C ALA A 299 2.53 1.17 15.22
N MET A 300 3.36 1.93 14.50
CA MET A 300 3.92 3.18 15.02
C MET A 300 2.82 4.21 15.33
N ALA A 301 1.80 4.33 14.47
CA ALA A 301 0.64 5.19 14.72
C ALA A 301 -0.16 4.76 15.96
N ALA A 302 -0.21 3.45 16.24
CA ALA A 302 -0.79 2.91 17.49
C ALA A 302 0.15 3.04 18.71
N GLY A 303 1.36 3.58 18.54
CA GLY A 303 2.37 3.68 19.59
C GLY A 303 3.15 2.39 19.86
N VAL A 304 2.87 1.30 19.12
CA VAL A 304 3.45 -0.02 19.33
C VAL A 304 4.90 -0.06 18.83
N PRO A 305 5.84 -0.64 19.61
CA PRO A 305 7.22 -0.83 19.17
C PRO A 305 7.28 -1.79 17.97
N VAL A 306 8.29 -1.59 17.12
CA VAL A 306 8.49 -2.40 15.91
C VAL A 306 9.91 -2.95 15.87
N VAL A 307 10.02 -4.24 15.58
CA VAL A 307 11.26 -4.90 15.15
C VAL A 307 11.09 -5.31 13.70
N CYS A 308 11.96 -4.84 12.82
CA CYS A 308 11.85 -5.14 11.39
C CYS A 308 13.21 -5.37 10.74
N SER A 309 13.17 -6.00 9.56
CA SER A 309 14.38 -6.18 8.76
C SER A 309 14.99 -4.84 8.32
N ASP A 310 16.31 -4.75 8.31
CA ASP A 310 17.06 -3.58 7.87
C ASP A 310 17.07 -3.47 6.34
N LEU A 311 15.93 -3.09 5.79
CA LEU A 311 15.71 -2.83 4.37
C LEU A 311 15.66 -1.33 4.09
N PRO A 312 16.15 -0.85 2.93
CA PRO A 312 16.18 0.58 2.61
C PRO A 312 14.84 1.28 2.77
N ALA A 313 13.75 0.68 2.29
CA ALA A 313 12.41 1.24 2.42
C ALA A 313 11.91 1.26 3.87
N LEU A 314 12.18 0.23 4.65
CA LEU A 314 11.80 0.18 6.07
C LEU A 314 12.60 1.18 6.90
N ARG A 315 13.91 1.31 6.62
CA ARG A 315 14.78 2.32 7.26
C ARG A 315 14.29 3.74 6.98
N GLU A 316 13.93 4.04 5.72
CA GLU A 316 13.38 5.33 5.31
C GLU A 316 12.10 5.65 6.09
N VAL A 317 11.13 4.72 6.11
CA VAL A 317 9.81 4.93 6.72
C VAL A 317 9.88 4.90 8.24
N ALA A 318 10.76 4.09 8.85
CA ALA A 318 10.92 4.01 10.31
C ALA A 318 11.47 5.30 10.93
N GLY A 319 12.27 6.08 10.20
CA GLY A 319 12.84 7.33 10.70
C GLY A 319 13.66 7.19 11.99
N GLY A 320 14.29 6.03 12.22
CA GLY A 320 15.06 5.74 13.41
C GLY A 320 14.23 5.27 14.63
N LEU A 321 12.94 5.05 14.49
CA LEU A 321 12.02 4.70 15.58
C LEU A 321 11.57 3.22 15.58
N ALA A 322 12.24 2.36 14.82
CA ALA A 322 12.10 0.91 14.85
C ALA A 322 13.46 0.26 15.12
N THR A 323 13.46 -0.93 15.73
CA THR A 323 14.66 -1.75 15.88
C THR A 323 14.88 -2.52 14.59
N LEU A 324 16.03 -2.30 13.96
CA LEU A 324 16.41 -2.91 12.69
C LEU A 324 17.32 -4.12 12.92
N VAL A 325 17.04 -5.21 12.21
CA VAL A 325 17.84 -6.45 12.25
C VAL A 325 18.22 -6.90 10.84
N PRO A 326 19.34 -7.60 10.65
CA PRO A 326 19.73 -8.10 9.32
C PRO A 326 18.61 -8.98 8.73
N PRO A 327 18.26 -8.82 7.44
CA PRO A 327 17.24 -9.65 6.79
C PRO A 327 17.62 -11.13 6.80
N GLY A 328 16.72 -11.99 7.26
CA GLY A 328 16.93 -13.44 7.30
C GLY A 328 17.68 -13.95 8.53
N ASP A 329 18.15 -13.08 9.41
CA ASP A 329 18.85 -13.45 10.65
C ASP A 329 17.86 -13.70 11.79
N SER A 330 17.49 -14.96 12.03
CA SER A 330 16.56 -15.35 13.08
C SER A 330 17.13 -15.15 14.49
N ALA A 331 18.45 -15.24 14.68
CA ALA A 331 19.09 -15.06 15.98
C ALA A 331 19.09 -13.57 16.38
N ALA A 332 19.46 -12.67 15.47
CA ALA A 332 19.35 -11.24 15.69
C ALA A 332 17.89 -10.80 15.94
N LEU A 333 16.95 -11.37 15.17
CA LEU A 333 15.52 -11.11 15.35
C LEU A 333 15.03 -11.56 16.74
N ALA A 334 15.41 -12.75 17.18
CA ALA A 334 15.04 -13.28 18.50
C ALA A 334 15.56 -12.38 19.64
N THR A 335 16.84 -11.98 19.57
CA THR A 335 17.45 -11.07 20.54
C THR A 335 16.75 -9.71 20.58
N ALA A 336 16.47 -9.13 19.42
CA ALA A 336 15.79 -7.84 19.32
C ALA A 336 14.35 -7.91 19.87
N LEU A 337 13.60 -8.96 19.55
CA LEU A 337 12.24 -9.17 20.08
C LEU A 337 12.24 -9.32 21.59
N ALA A 338 13.19 -10.07 22.17
CA ALA A 338 13.31 -10.23 23.62
C ALA A 338 13.63 -8.89 24.30
N SER A 339 14.57 -8.14 23.77
CA SER A 339 14.97 -6.84 24.31
C SER A 339 13.82 -5.82 24.27
N VAL A 340 13.11 -5.71 23.15
CA VAL A 340 12.04 -4.73 22.99
C VAL A 340 10.79 -5.14 23.78
N ALA A 341 10.45 -6.43 23.85
CA ALA A 341 9.29 -6.92 24.59
C ALA A 341 9.46 -6.89 26.11
N SER A 342 10.71 -6.90 26.63
CA SER A 342 11.03 -6.79 28.05
C SER A 342 11.09 -5.34 28.55
N THR A 343 11.05 -4.37 27.65
CA THR A 343 11.06 -2.94 28.02
C THR A 343 9.69 -2.60 28.59
N ASP A 344 9.68 -2.12 29.85
CA ASP A 344 8.48 -1.57 30.49
C ASP A 344 7.84 -0.49 29.60
N CYS A 345 6.58 -0.18 29.90
CA CYS A 345 5.81 0.82 29.19
C CYS A 345 6.66 2.09 28.91
N ASP A 346 6.95 2.37 27.64
CA ASP A 346 7.71 3.53 27.17
C ASP A 346 6.76 4.58 26.55
N PRO A 347 6.11 5.44 27.36
CA PRO A 347 5.18 6.45 26.86
C PRO A 347 5.87 7.48 25.95
N ALA A 348 7.13 7.82 26.22
CA ALA A 348 7.88 8.77 25.41
C ALA A 348 8.19 8.21 24.02
N GLY A 349 8.64 6.96 23.94
CA GLY A 349 8.85 6.29 22.67
C GLY A 349 7.54 6.03 21.91
N ALA A 350 6.44 5.71 22.62
CA ALA A 350 5.13 5.58 21.99
C ALA A 350 4.67 6.92 21.37
N ALA A 351 4.80 8.03 22.10
CA ALA A 351 4.48 9.37 21.60
C ALA A 351 5.37 9.76 20.39
N ALA A 352 6.66 9.44 20.44
CA ALA A 352 7.58 9.70 19.33
C ALA A 352 7.18 8.93 18.07
N ARG A 353 6.84 7.63 18.19
CA ARG A 353 6.36 6.79 17.09
C ARG A 353 5.05 7.35 16.49
N GLN A 354 4.09 7.74 17.35
CA GLN A 354 2.82 8.34 16.92
C GLN A 354 3.04 9.66 16.17
N ALA A 355 3.85 10.56 16.72
CA ALA A 355 4.17 11.84 16.10
C ALA A 355 4.88 11.67 14.75
N HIS A 356 5.76 10.67 14.62
CA HIS A 356 6.41 10.33 13.37
C HIS A 356 5.40 9.81 12.34
N ALA A 357 4.56 8.85 12.72
CA ALA A 357 3.57 8.25 11.83
C ALA A 357 2.53 9.28 11.35
N ALA A 358 2.16 10.25 12.17
CA ALA A 358 1.24 11.34 11.82
C ALA A 358 1.72 12.22 10.66
N ARG A 359 3.01 12.19 10.31
CA ARG A 359 3.57 12.89 9.15
C ARG A 359 3.20 12.23 7.82
N TYR A 360 2.81 10.97 7.86
CA TYR A 360 2.40 10.18 6.71
C TYR A 360 0.88 10.17 6.59
N THR A 361 0.33 11.06 5.77
CA THR A 361 -1.12 11.19 5.61
C THR A 361 -1.56 10.76 4.20
N TRP A 362 -2.76 10.20 4.11
CA TRP A 362 -3.35 9.88 2.80
C TRP A 362 -3.58 11.13 1.96
N GLN A 363 -3.86 12.26 2.59
CA GLN A 363 -3.95 13.56 1.92
C GLN A 363 -2.63 13.94 1.24
N ALA A 364 -1.49 13.80 1.92
CA ALA A 364 -0.17 14.06 1.33
C ALA A 364 0.14 13.10 0.17
N CYS A 365 -0.24 11.82 0.30
CA CYS A 365 -0.16 10.82 -0.76
C CYS A 365 -0.98 11.25 -1.99
N ALA A 366 -2.22 11.68 -1.80
CA ALA A 366 -3.07 12.16 -2.88
C ALA A 366 -2.52 13.41 -3.54
N GLN A 367 -2.04 14.38 -2.77
CA GLN A 367 -1.39 15.58 -3.31
C GLN A 367 -0.15 15.26 -4.15
N ALA A 368 0.70 14.32 -3.69
CA ALA A 368 1.84 13.84 -4.46
C ALA A 368 1.38 13.15 -5.77
N THR A 369 0.31 12.37 -5.70
CA THR A 369 -0.27 11.70 -6.86
C THR A 369 -0.86 12.69 -7.86
N VAL A 370 -1.52 13.76 -7.41
CA VAL A 370 -2.01 14.84 -8.29
C VAL A 370 -0.85 15.57 -8.98
N ARG A 371 0.27 15.78 -8.27
CA ARG A 371 1.50 16.30 -8.93
C ARG A 371 1.99 15.35 -10.02
N ALA A 372 1.95 14.04 -9.79
CA ALA A 372 2.30 13.05 -10.82
C ALA A 372 1.35 13.11 -12.03
N TYR A 373 0.05 13.32 -11.82
CA TYR A 373 -0.91 13.48 -12.92
C TYR A 373 -0.65 14.75 -13.74
N ARG A 374 -0.39 15.87 -13.08
CA ARG A 374 -0.03 17.12 -13.78
C ARG A 374 1.23 16.97 -14.61
N LYS A 375 2.25 16.33 -14.03
CA LYS A 375 3.50 16.00 -14.71
C LYS A 375 3.30 15.07 -15.91
N ALA A 376 2.41 14.10 -15.82
CA ALA A 376 2.11 13.20 -16.92
C ALA A 376 1.41 13.92 -18.09
N ARG A 377 0.64 14.97 -17.81
CA ARG A 377 -0.09 15.76 -18.81
C ARG A 377 0.80 16.77 -19.53
N SER A 378 1.80 17.34 -18.84
CA SER A 378 2.80 18.23 -19.45
C SER A 378 3.67 17.52 -20.49
#